data_8ac7df1fcfcfe2c2b2be96474f65cca9
#
_entry.id   8ac7df1fcfcfe2c2b2be96474f65cca9
#
_cell.length_a   1.000
_cell.length_b   1.000
_cell.length_c   1.000
_cell.angle_alpha   90.00
_cell.angle_beta   90.00
_cell.angle_gamma   90.00
#
_symmetry.space_group_name_H-M   'P 1'
#
loop_
_entity.id
_entity.type
_entity.pdbx_description
1 polymer ?
#
loop_
_entity_poly.entity_id
_entity_poly.type
_entity_poly.pdbx_seq_one_letter_code
_entity_poly.pdbx_strand_id
1 'polypeptide(L)'
;MEKKNHEVVQVGFRGQEFDVDKTAFASLKVQTALNLGDKDPRAANEAMNLICCGRVVEYIGRIPGEDGEMPDELGCTSDDWQAFTSAVAEAVAPKN
;
A
#
# COMPACT_ATOMS: atom_id res chain seq x y z
N MET A 1 6.04 -25.70 8.55
CA MET A 1 6.56 -24.35 8.85
C MET A 1 5.44 -23.46 9.33
N GLU A 2 5.60 -22.88 10.49
CA GLU A 2 4.59 -21.99 11.02
C GLU A 2 4.63 -20.65 10.28
N LYS A 3 3.45 -20.16 9.93
CA LYS A 3 3.34 -18.81 9.40
C LYS A 3 3.43 -17.83 10.55
N LYS A 4 4.18 -16.76 10.36
CA LYS A 4 4.18 -15.68 11.32
C LYS A 4 2.82 -14.99 11.32
N ASN A 5 2.36 -14.61 12.48
CA ASN A 5 1.16 -13.79 12.58
C ASN A 5 1.46 -12.39 12.08
N HIS A 6 0.63 -11.93 11.17
CA HIS A 6 0.78 -10.58 10.63
C HIS A 6 -0.13 -9.63 11.38
N GLU A 7 0.37 -8.45 11.63
CA GLU A 7 -0.44 -7.38 12.21
C GLU A 7 -1.04 -6.57 11.07
N VAL A 8 -2.36 -6.62 10.95
CA VAL A 8 -3.09 -5.85 9.94
C VAL A 8 -3.74 -4.66 10.65
N VAL A 9 -3.51 -3.46 10.11
CA VAL A 9 -4.08 -2.24 10.66
C VAL A 9 -4.92 -1.56 9.60
N GLN A 10 -5.87 -0.73 10.04
CA GLN A 10 -6.66 0.07 9.11
C GLN A 10 -6.06 1.45 8.97
N VAL A 11 -5.88 1.89 7.74
CA VAL A 11 -5.35 3.22 7.42
C VAL A 11 -6.45 4.01 6.74
N GLY A 12 -6.80 5.15 7.32
CA GLY A 12 -7.77 6.06 6.73
C GLY A 12 -7.10 6.97 5.72
N PHE A 13 -7.71 7.10 4.54
CA PHE A 13 -7.20 7.98 3.51
C PHE A 13 -8.37 8.54 2.71
N ARG A 14 -8.51 9.84 2.73
CA ARG A 14 -9.56 10.58 2.00
C ARG A 14 -10.96 9.98 2.19
N GLY A 15 -11.28 9.65 3.45
CA GLY A 15 -12.61 9.13 3.81
C GLY A 15 -12.82 7.65 3.59
N GLN A 16 -11.81 6.95 3.09
CA GLN A 16 -11.85 5.49 2.92
C GLN A 16 -10.91 4.81 3.90
N GLU A 17 -11.21 3.58 4.25
CA GLU A 17 -10.34 2.78 5.11
C GLU A 17 -9.76 1.61 4.32
N PHE A 18 -8.49 1.33 4.55
CA PHE A 18 -7.75 0.29 3.85
C PHE A 18 -7.03 -0.58 4.86
N ASP A 19 -7.12 -1.89 4.69
CA ASP A 19 -6.35 -2.82 5.50
C ASP A 19 -4.92 -2.85 4.99
N VAL A 20 -3.96 -2.67 5.90
CA VAL A 20 -2.55 -2.63 5.57
C VAL A 20 -1.81 -3.61 6.45
N ASP A 21 -0.97 -4.44 5.84
CA ASP A 21 -0.16 -5.43 6.55
C ASP A 21 1.09 -4.74 7.09
N LYS A 22 1.04 -4.36 8.36
CA LYS A 22 2.15 -3.68 9.03
C LYS A 22 3.38 -4.58 9.12
N THR A 23 3.17 -5.89 9.29
CA THR A 23 4.27 -6.84 9.35
C THR A 23 4.99 -6.91 8.00
N ALA A 24 4.23 -6.95 6.90
CA ALA A 24 4.83 -6.92 5.57
C ALA A 24 5.60 -5.62 5.34
N PHE A 25 5.03 -4.49 5.75
CA PHE A 25 5.70 -3.19 5.58
C PHE A 25 7.05 -3.17 6.31
N ALA A 26 7.15 -3.80 7.47
CA ALA A 26 8.38 -3.83 8.26
C ALA A 26 9.40 -4.86 7.74
N SER A 27 9.04 -5.67 6.77
CA SER A 27 9.93 -6.71 6.24
C SER A 27 11.07 -6.11 5.44
N LEU A 28 12.29 -6.55 5.74
CA LEU A 28 13.46 -6.11 4.96
C LEU A 28 13.35 -6.50 3.49
N LYS A 29 12.84 -7.70 3.23
CA LYS A 29 12.65 -8.18 1.86
C LYS A 29 11.69 -7.25 1.10
N VAL A 30 10.58 -6.88 1.73
CA VAL A 30 9.58 -6.00 1.12
C VAL A 30 10.17 -4.61 0.89
N GLN A 31 10.84 -4.05 1.87
CA GLN A 31 11.45 -2.72 1.74
C GLN A 31 12.54 -2.70 0.66
N THR A 32 13.35 -3.75 0.59
CA THR A 32 14.37 -3.85 -0.44
C THR A 32 13.74 -3.89 -1.84
N ALA A 33 12.67 -4.69 -1.99
CA ALA A 33 11.98 -4.77 -3.28
C ALA A 33 11.38 -3.43 -3.70
N LEU A 34 10.80 -2.68 -2.76
CA LEU A 34 10.27 -1.35 -3.06
C LEU A 34 11.37 -0.39 -3.50
N ASN A 35 12.54 -0.46 -2.85
CA ASN A 35 13.66 0.41 -3.20
C ASN A 35 14.28 0.09 -4.57
N LEU A 36 14.05 -1.12 -5.07
CA LEU A 36 14.52 -1.54 -6.39
C LEU A 36 13.48 -1.30 -7.49
N GLY A 37 12.43 -0.54 -7.21
CA GLY A 37 11.30 -0.38 -8.11
C GLY A 37 11.66 0.04 -9.52
N ASP A 38 12.68 0.90 -9.68
CA ASP A 38 13.11 1.36 -11.00
C ASP A 38 13.78 0.25 -11.80
N LYS A 39 14.46 -0.67 -11.12
CA LYS A 39 15.22 -1.76 -11.77
C LYS A 39 14.40 -3.04 -11.87
N ASP A 40 13.49 -3.25 -10.95
CA ASP A 40 12.66 -4.45 -10.90
C ASP A 40 11.23 -4.09 -10.51
N PRO A 41 10.45 -3.56 -11.47
CA PRO A 41 9.08 -3.15 -11.18
C PRO A 41 8.19 -4.31 -10.71
N ARG A 42 8.45 -5.52 -11.20
CA ARG A 42 7.66 -6.68 -10.78
C ARG A 42 7.83 -6.95 -9.28
N ALA A 43 9.06 -6.94 -8.80
CA ALA A 43 9.32 -7.16 -7.39
C ALA A 43 8.69 -6.07 -6.53
N ALA A 44 8.75 -4.81 -6.98
CA ALA A 44 8.13 -3.71 -6.28
C ALA A 44 6.60 -3.85 -6.22
N ASN A 45 5.98 -4.27 -7.32
CA ASN A 45 4.54 -4.48 -7.34
C ASN A 45 4.11 -5.63 -6.44
N GLU A 46 4.86 -6.72 -6.42
CA GLU A 46 4.59 -7.83 -5.51
C GLU A 46 4.72 -7.41 -4.05
N ALA A 47 5.76 -6.63 -3.74
CA ALA A 47 5.95 -6.11 -2.39
C ALA A 47 4.80 -5.22 -1.97
N MET A 48 4.35 -4.33 -2.86
CA MET A 48 3.22 -3.45 -2.58
C MET A 48 1.94 -4.25 -2.37
N ASN A 49 1.75 -5.31 -3.14
CA ASN A 49 0.59 -6.17 -2.98
C ASN A 49 0.59 -6.88 -1.61
N LEU A 50 1.76 -7.27 -1.10
CA LEU A 50 1.85 -7.84 0.24
C LEU A 50 1.44 -6.82 1.30
N ILE A 51 1.88 -5.57 1.16
CA ILE A 51 1.51 -4.50 2.08
C ILE A 51 -0.01 -4.26 2.04
N CYS A 52 -0.62 -4.38 0.87
CA CYS A 52 -2.06 -4.16 0.69
C CYS A 52 -2.90 -5.41 0.91
N CYS A 53 -2.39 -6.39 1.62
CA CYS A 53 -3.11 -7.63 1.95
C CYS A 53 -3.57 -8.39 0.70
N GLY A 54 -2.81 -8.32 -0.39
CA GLY A 54 -3.14 -8.98 -1.65
C GLY A 54 -4.19 -8.27 -2.48
N ARG A 55 -4.53 -7.01 -2.15
CA ARG A 55 -5.65 -6.30 -2.78
C ARG A 55 -5.24 -4.99 -3.45
N VAL A 56 -4.03 -4.92 -3.98
CA VAL A 56 -3.54 -3.66 -4.54
C VAL A 56 -4.43 -3.15 -5.67
N VAL A 57 -4.92 -4.04 -6.54
CA VAL A 57 -5.77 -3.64 -7.66
C VAL A 57 -7.12 -3.12 -7.16
N GLU A 58 -7.69 -3.78 -6.15
CA GLU A 58 -8.92 -3.32 -5.52
C GLU A 58 -8.74 -1.92 -4.93
N TYR A 59 -7.62 -1.69 -4.24
CA TYR A 59 -7.36 -0.40 -3.61
C TYR A 59 -7.19 0.71 -4.64
N ILE A 60 -6.51 0.43 -5.75
CA ILE A 60 -6.38 1.39 -6.84
C ILE A 60 -7.75 1.87 -7.31
N GLY A 61 -8.74 0.98 -7.34
CA GLY A 61 -10.11 1.33 -7.72
C GLY A 61 -10.91 2.04 -6.65
N ARG A 62 -10.38 2.19 -5.42
CA ARG A 62 -11.09 2.76 -4.29
C ARG A 62 -10.49 4.05 -3.73
N ILE A 63 -9.36 4.49 -4.25
CA ILE A 63 -8.69 5.69 -3.73
C ILE A 63 -9.33 6.93 -4.37
N PRO A 64 -10.03 7.77 -3.58
CA PRO A 64 -10.64 8.98 -4.13
C PRO A 64 -9.59 9.99 -4.55
N GLY A 65 -9.94 10.85 -5.51
CA GLY A 65 -9.11 11.98 -5.86
C GLY A 65 -9.12 13.04 -4.77
N GLU A 66 -8.32 14.07 -4.96
CA GLU A 66 -8.25 15.19 -4.00
C GLU A 66 -9.59 15.88 -3.82
N ASP A 67 -10.42 15.89 -4.86
CA ASP A 67 -11.76 16.45 -4.83
C ASP A 67 -12.79 15.55 -4.16
N GLY A 68 -12.39 14.36 -3.72
CA GLY A 68 -13.27 13.39 -3.09
C GLY A 68 -14.03 12.50 -4.05
N GLU A 69 -13.85 12.67 -5.36
CA GLU A 69 -14.53 11.82 -6.33
C GLU A 69 -13.86 10.46 -6.43
N MET A 70 -14.69 9.42 -6.49
CA MET A 70 -14.19 8.07 -6.66
C MET A 70 -13.66 7.87 -8.07
N PRO A 71 -12.61 7.06 -8.24
CA PRO A 71 -12.09 6.79 -9.58
C PRO A 71 -13.08 5.99 -10.41
N ASP A 72 -12.93 6.09 -11.71
CA ASP A 72 -13.70 5.27 -12.65
C ASP A 72 -13.03 3.91 -12.84
N GLU A 73 -13.39 3.22 -13.93
CA GLU A 73 -12.88 1.89 -14.22
C GLU A 73 -11.36 1.82 -14.42
N LEU A 74 -10.72 2.97 -14.67
CA LEU A 74 -9.26 3.03 -14.83
C LEU A 74 -8.51 3.09 -13.49
N GLY A 75 -9.23 3.35 -12.40
CA GLY A 75 -8.63 3.47 -11.09
C GLY A 75 -8.05 4.86 -10.82
N CYS A 76 -7.34 4.99 -9.72
CA CYS A 76 -6.76 6.28 -9.33
C CYS A 76 -5.55 6.64 -10.20
N THR A 77 -5.15 7.91 -10.13
CA THR A 77 -3.95 8.37 -10.83
C THR A 77 -2.69 7.95 -10.08
N SER A 78 -1.54 8.06 -10.78
CA SER A 78 -0.24 7.82 -10.13
C SER A 78 -0.01 8.76 -8.96
N ASP A 79 -0.40 10.03 -9.11
CA ASP A 79 -0.25 11.02 -8.04
C ASP A 79 -1.09 10.64 -6.81
N ASP A 80 -2.31 10.20 -7.02
CA ASP A 80 -3.18 9.76 -5.93
C ASP A 80 -2.64 8.49 -5.27
N TRP A 81 -2.09 7.59 -6.05
CA TRP A 81 -1.47 6.37 -5.52
C TRP A 81 -0.25 6.73 -4.67
N GLN A 82 0.60 7.65 -5.13
CA GLN A 82 1.75 8.10 -4.35
C GLN A 82 1.33 8.76 -3.04
N ALA A 83 0.28 9.56 -3.07
CA ALA A 83 -0.27 10.16 -1.84
C ALA A 83 -0.74 9.09 -0.87
N PHE A 84 -1.42 8.06 -1.38
CA PHE A 84 -1.87 6.94 -0.57
C PHE A 84 -0.70 6.18 0.06
N THR A 85 0.31 5.83 -0.75
CA THR A 85 1.46 5.09 -0.23
C THR A 85 2.23 5.88 0.81
N SER A 86 2.31 7.20 0.64
CA SER A 86 2.93 8.08 1.64
C SER A 86 2.14 8.07 2.95
N ALA A 87 0.81 8.10 2.87
CA ALA A 87 -0.04 8.04 4.05
C ALA A 87 0.12 6.69 4.77
N VAL A 88 0.21 5.60 4.01
CA VAL A 88 0.45 4.28 4.58
C VAL A 88 1.78 4.25 5.32
N ALA A 89 2.84 4.76 4.69
CA ALA A 89 4.16 4.77 5.31
C ALA A 89 4.15 5.54 6.62
N GLU A 90 3.50 6.70 6.67
CA GLU A 90 3.40 7.47 7.91
C GLU A 90 2.62 6.73 8.99
N ALA A 91 1.56 6.02 8.60
CA ALA A 91 0.69 5.35 9.55
C ALA A 91 1.35 4.12 10.19
N VAL A 92 2.19 3.40 9.44
CA VAL A 92 2.74 2.12 9.89
C VAL A 92 4.24 2.13 10.17
N ALA A 93 4.94 3.22 9.84
CA ALA A 93 6.36 3.31 10.11
C ALA A 93 6.63 3.27 11.61
N PRO A 94 7.73 2.63 12.05
CA PRO A 94 8.08 2.64 13.45
C PRO A 94 8.32 4.06 13.94
N LYS A 95 7.78 4.38 15.10
CA LYS A 95 8.03 5.69 15.73
C LYS A 95 9.22 5.55 16.64
N ASN A 96 10.16 6.41 16.47
CA ASN A 96 11.35 6.47 17.34
C ASN A 96 11.10 7.41 18.51
#